data_d5925ca46b9179c6d07d02e6ed10cfed
#
_entry.id   d5925ca46b9179c6d07d02e6ed10cfed
#
_cell.length_a   1.000
_cell.length_b   1.000
_cell.length_c   1.000
_cell.angle_alpha   90.00
_cell.angle_beta   90.00
_cell.angle_gamma   90.00
#
_symmetry.space_group_name_H-M   'P 1'
#
loop_
_entity.id
_entity.type
_entity.pdbx_description
1 polymer ?
#
loop_
_entity_poly.entity_id
_entity_poly.type
_entity_poly.pdbx_seq_one_letter_code
_entity_poly.pdbx_strand_id
1 'polypeptide(L)'
;MSVFSDYLTNCVNHHVEATGQSKNDLIGACQVNRSTFFQCLRGDRLPTRELLRTFLTLLEIPESEKRELKRLFYVEQIGWDSYQSHRSVVSSLEAFAAFSQMPVTSPDPSLTAPERWSRETTVYGRENVLRAELELIRRELSRDEPCIDLFLTPENRPFFEALKTLYRQCGRKTIRLRQLVQLPRDKEGKEQESMALLRFSSFFLLSGCDGYEAYYYYADTNYPKTLGVLYPYSVVTGEGVLFINEALDACLLSRLPHVQKVCRKQFQENLKKVRPFFTVDSGYRQMAKLLNNWEGEKLRSFQFSTLASFGAYLSGGLMGRLIKKYCSKEQRGTLQQFYRDLSQKTDCISFCTERGILSFARTGRLPGVAEKETLYLEPGERKELLEALRRRAVQKNKLYLIDERKLPISDQFTVTVFDGVCVQLQSRGGGRRKEYQFFERNLVERFTSFFQDMTTEPFQAERERLDQILRQAIDMCETE
;
A
#
# COMPACT_ATOMS: atom_id res chain seq x y z
N MET A 1 -9.69 33.74 -2.31
CA MET A 1 -8.71 33.17 -3.28
C MET A 1 -8.26 31.82 -2.75
N SER A 2 -7.99 30.86 -3.60
CA SER A 2 -7.46 29.56 -3.15
C SER A 2 -5.94 29.64 -2.97
N VAL A 3 -5.37 28.74 -2.13
CA VAL A 3 -3.92 28.67 -1.93
C VAL A 3 -3.17 28.45 -3.25
N PHE A 4 -3.77 27.68 -4.17
CA PHE A 4 -3.22 27.46 -5.50
C PHE A 4 -3.16 28.75 -6.33
N SER A 5 -4.27 29.53 -6.38
CA SER A 5 -4.33 30.76 -7.18
C SER A 5 -3.38 31.84 -6.66
N ASP A 6 -3.24 31.97 -5.35
CA ASP A 6 -2.28 32.88 -4.73
C ASP A 6 -0.85 32.48 -5.08
N TYR A 7 -0.54 31.20 -5.00
CA TYR A 7 0.79 30.70 -5.34
C TYR A 7 1.11 30.86 -6.85
N LEU A 8 0.14 30.54 -7.73
CA LEU A 8 0.27 30.74 -9.18
C LEU A 8 0.52 32.23 -9.50
N THR A 9 -0.21 33.14 -8.85
CA THR A 9 -0.04 34.59 -9.04
C THR A 9 1.37 35.03 -8.63
N ASN A 10 1.90 34.52 -7.52
CA ASN A 10 3.26 34.81 -7.08
C ASN A 10 4.30 34.26 -8.09
N CYS A 11 4.13 33.05 -8.60
CA CYS A 11 5.00 32.48 -9.62
C CYS A 11 5.01 33.34 -10.92
N VAL A 12 3.83 33.77 -11.37
CA VAL A 12 3.70 34.64 -12.55
C VAL A 12 4.36 36.00 -12.31
N ASN A 13 4.16 36.62 -11.14
CA ASN A 13 4.80 37.91 -10.80
C ASN A 13 6.33 37.78 -10.73
N HIS A 14 6.82 36.72 -10.10
CA HIS A 14 8.26 36.44 -10.02
C HIS A 14 8.89 36.25 -11.43
N HIS A 15 8.21 35.51 -12.31
CA HIS A 15 8.67 35.40 -13.71
C HIS A 15 8.71 36.73 -14.44
N VAL A 16 7.65 37.57 -14.30
CA VAL A 16 7.58 38.91 -14.89
C VAL A 16 8.73 39.80 -14.38
N GLU A 17 9.02 39.79 -13.10
CA GLU A 17 10.11 40.53 -12.49
C GLU A 17 11.49 40.03 -12.96
N ALA A 18 11.67 38.71 -13.05
CA ALA A 18 12.95 38.13 -13.44
C ALA A 18 13.28 38.31 -14.94
N THR A 19 12.26 38.22 -15.80
CA THR A 19 12.47 38.23 -17.26
C THR A 19 12.17 39.56 -17.92
N GLY A 20 11.43 40.47 -17.26
CA GLY A 20 10.91 41.71 -17.84
C GLY A 20 9.76 41.52 -18.84
N GLN A 21 9.28 40.26 -19.03
CA GLN A 21 8.11 39.97 -19.87
C GLN A 21 6.83 40.49 -19.23
N SER A 22 5.90 41.00 -20.06
CA SER A 22 4.60 41.41 -19.54
C SER A 22 3.63 40.21 -19.36
N LYS A 23 2.61 40.39 -18.51
CA LYS A 23 1.52 39.39 -18.42
C LYS A 23 0.79 39.19 -19.76
N ASN A 24 0.78 40.20 -20.64
CA ASN A 24 0.19 40.08 -21.98
C ASN A 24 1.01 39.15 -22.88
N ASP A 25 2.34 39.18 -22.77
CA ASP A 25 3.23 38.27 -23.51
C ASP A 25 3.00 36.83 -23.09
N LEU A 26 2.84 36.61 -21.77
CA LEU A 26 2.49 35.26 -21.21
C LEU A 26 1.12 34.81 -21.71
N ILE A 27 0.11 35.68 -21.79
CA ILE A 27 -1.22 35.31 -22.32
C ILE A 27 -1.08 34.85 -23.77
N GLY A 28 -0.30 35.57 -24.58
CA GLY A 28 -0.02 35.19 -25.97
C GLY A 28 0.69 33.85 -26.07
N ALA A 29 1.74 33.64 -25.27
CA ALA A 29 2.50 32.37 -25.23
C ALA A 29 1.66 31.19 -24.74
N CYS A 30 0.74 31.40 -23.80
CA CYS A 30 -0.19 30.37 -23.31
C CYS A 30 -1.32 30.07 -24.29
N GLN A 31 -1.52 30.88 -25.35
CA GLN A 31 -2.61 30.75 -26.33
C GLN A 31 -4.00 30.71 -25.67
N VAL A 32 -4.20 31.47 -24.59
CA VAL A 32 -5.48 31.59 -23.89
C VAL A 32 -6.03 33.01 -24.00
N ASN A 33 -7.34 33.15 -23.84
CA ASN A 33 -7.90 34.47 -23.77
C ASN A 33 -7.57 35.16 -22.42
N ARG A 34 -7.51 36.49 -22.45
CA ARG A 34 -7.17 37.34 -21.29
C ARG A 34 -8.07 37.04 -20.07
N SER A 35 -9.37 36.87 -20.32
CA SER A 35 -10.33 36.54 -19.23
C SER A 35 -9.98 35.24 -18.52
N THR A 36 -9.74 34.17 -19.26
CA THR A 36 -9.36 32.85 -18.69
C THR A 36 -8.07 32.94 -17.87
N PHE A 37 -7.04 33.63 -18.40
CA PHE A 37 -5.78 33.84 -17.70
C PHE A 37 -5.98 34.51 -16.33
N PHE A 38 -6.69 35.62 -16.30
CA PHE A 38 -6.93 36.35 -15.05
C PHE A 38 -7.92 35.68 -14.12
N GLN A 39 -8.89 34.91 -14.65
CA GLN A 39 -9.75 34.04 -13.81
C GLN A 39 -8.94 32.99 -13.09
N CYS A 40 -7.94 32.37 -13.73
CA CYS A 40 -7.04 31.42 -13.08
C CYS A 40 -6.21 32.06 -11.97
N LEU A 41 -5.66 33.27 -12.21
CA LEU A 41 -4.89 34.00 -11.20
C LEU A 41 -5.73 34.42 -10.00
N ARG A 42 -7.00 34.83 -10.21
CA ARG A 42 -7.90 35.21 -9.11
C ARG A 42 -8.53 34.01 -8.37
N GLY A 43 -8.39 32.80 -8.93
CA GLY A 43 -9.01 31.60 -8.36
C GLY A 43 -10.49 31.43 -8.70
N ASP A 44 -11.02 32.25 -9.64
CA ASP A 44 -12.39 32.12 -10.13
C ASP A 44 -12.55 30.84 -10.98
N ARG A 45 -11.45 30.33 -11.49
CA ARG A 45 -11.39 29.14 -12.33
C ARG A 45 -10.06 28.40 -12.14
N LEU A 46 -10.14 27.07 -11.93
CA LEU A 46 -8.95 26.22 -11.97
C LEU A 46 -8.48 26.07 -13.43
N PRO A 47 -7.18 26.24 -13.76
CA PRO A 47 -6.67 26.04 -15.11
C PRO A 47 -6.89 24.60 -15.57
N THR A 48 -7.02 24.38 -16.88
CA THR A 48 -6.96 23.03 -17.43
C THR A 48 -5.54 22.48 -17.21
N ARG A 49 -5.41 21.14 -17.25
CA ARG A 49 -4.09 20.49 -17.10
C ARG A 49 -3.12 20.90 -18.20
N GLU A 50 -3.62 21.10 -19.43
CA GLU A 50 -2.82 21.59 -20.55
C GLU A 50 -2.30 23.00 -20.26
N LEU A 51 -3.18 23.90 -19.79
CA LEU A 51 -2.78 25.24 -19.40
C LEU A 51 -1.78 25.25 -18.23
N LEU A 52 -1.98 24.37 -17.23
CA LEU A 52 -0.99 24.20 -16.16
C LEU A 52 0.37 23.74 -16.71
N ARG A 53 0.39 22.77 -17.63
CA ARG A 53 1.64 22.34 -18.29
C ARG A 53 2.33 23.49 -19.03
N THR A 54 1.54 24.29 -19.73
CA THR A 54 2.04 25.49 -20.41
C THR A 54 2.65 26.48 -19.41
N PHE A 55 1.97 26.77 -18.29
CA PHE A 55 2.56 27.59 -17.22
C PHE A 55 3.88 27.02 -16.72
N LEU A 56 3.93 25.73 -16.40
CA LEU A 56 5.14 25.06 -15.88
C LEU A 56 6.31 25.05 -16.88
N THR A 57 6.02 25.15 -18.18
CA THR A 57 7.03 25.21 -19.23
C THR A 57 7.51 26.65 -19.46
N LEU A 58 6.59 27.61 -19.47
CA LEU A 58 6.89 29.00 -19.78
C LEU A 58 7.46 29.79 -18.60
N LEU A 59 7.02 29.47 -17.37
CA LEU A 59 7.49 30.19 -16.19
C LEU A 59 8.94 29.77 -15.85
N GLU A 60 9.83 30.77 -15.86
CA GLU A 60 11.22 30.61 -15.43
C GLU A 60 11.31 30.68 -13.90
N ILE A 61 10.83 29.66 -13.24
CA ILE A 61 10.82 29.50 -11.78
C ILE A 61 11.59 28.24 -11.37
N PRO A 62 12.13 28.17 -10.14
CA PRO A 62 12.83 26.99 -9.62
C PRO A 62 12.00 25.71 -9.70
N GLU A 63 12.64 24.56 -9.87
CA GLU A 63 11.96 23.26 -9.91
C GLU A 63 11.21 22.91 -8.61
N SER A 64 11.64 23.48 -7.47
CA SER A 64 10.93 23.40 -6.20
C SER A 64 9.57 24.08 -6.27
N GLU A 65 9.51 25.27 -6.86
CA GLU A 65 8.28 26.03 -7.05
C GLU A 65 7.35 25.35 -8.06
N LYS A 66 7.89 24.82 -9.16
CA LYS A 66 7.10 24.01 -10.12
C LYS A 66 6.47 22.77 -9.47
N ARG A 67 7.21 22.10 -8.57
CA ARG A 67 6.68 20.97 -7.82
C ARG A 67 5.56 21.39 -6.87
N GLU A 68 5.74 22.49 -6.17
CA GLU A 68 4.74 23.01 -5.25
C GLU A 68 3.48 23.47 -5.99
N LEU A 69 3.62 24.13 -7.13
CA LEU A 69 2.48 24.53 -7.98
C LEU A 69 1.67 23.33 -8.45
N LYS A 70 2.35 22.25 -8.87
CA LYS A 70 1.69 20.97 -9.23
C LYS A 70 0.96 20.36 -8.03
N ARG A 71 1.59 20.37 -6.85
CA ARG A 71 1.00 19.84 -5.61
C ARG A 71 -0.28 20.61 -5.25
N LEU A 72 -0.22 21.93 -5.23
CA LEU A 72 -1.35 22.79 -4.89
C LEU A 72 -2.50 22.64 -5.90
N PHE A 73 -2.18 22.55 -7.20
CA PHE A 73 -3.18 22.27 -8.24
C PHE A 73 -3.91 20.94 -7.97
N TYR A 74 -3.16 19.90 -7.62
CA TYR A 74 -3.74 18.59 -7.34
C TYR A 74 -4.62 18.63 -6.09
N VAL A 75 -4.16 19.30 -5.03
CA VAL A 75 -4.95 19.53 -3.82
C VAL A 75 -6.26 20.26 -4.13
N GLU A 76 -6.20 21.32 -4.95
CA GLU A 76 -7.39 22.08 -5.33
C GLU A 76 -8.37 21.23 -6.16
N GLN A 77 -7.84 20.34 -7.01
CA GLN A 77 -8.63 19.48 -7.87
C GLN A 77 -9.38 18.39 -7.11
N ILE A 78 -8.76 17.73 -6.14
CA ILE A 78 -9.33 16.55 -5.45
C ILE A 78 -9.78 16.83 -4.02
N GLY A 79 -9.45 18.00 -3.47
CA GLY A 79 -9.64 18.35 -2.07
C GLY A 79 -8.52 17.87 -1.15
N TRP A 80 -8.37 18.56 0.00
CA TRP A 80 -7.28 18.27 0.95
C TRP A 80 -7.36 16.87 1.54
N ASP A 81 -8.55 16.41 1.92
CA ASP A 81 -8.74 15.09 2.56
C ASP A 81 -8.40 13.94 1.60
N SER A 82 -8.87 14.03 0.35
CA SER A 82 -8.50 13.08 -0.69
C SER A 82 -6.99 13.08 -0.95
N TYR A 83 -6.36 14.26 -0.99
CA TYR A 83 -4.92 14.38 -1.13
C TYR A 83 -4.16 13.70 0.01
N GLN A 84 -4.56 13.90 1.27
CA GLN A 84 -3.95 13.23 2.42
C GLN A 84 -4.16 11.71 2.37
N SER A 85 -5.36 11.29 1.97
CA SER A 85 -5.67 9.87 1.75
C SER A 85 -4.73 9.25 0.70
N HIS A 86 -4.57 9.89 -0.45
CA HIS A 86 -3.66 9.44 -1.51
C HIS A 86 -2.20 9.41 -1.05
N ARG A 87 -1.75 10.42 -0.31
CA ARG A 87 -0.41 10.43 0.28
C ARG A 87 -0.17 9.23 1.19
N SER A 88 -1.17 8.82 1.96
CA SER A 88 -1.05 7.66 2.84
C SER A 88 -0.95 6.34 2.07
N VAL A 89 -1.66 6.21 0.94
CA VAL A 89 -1.52 5.06 0.01
C VAL A 89 -0.13 5.03 -0.62
N VAL A 90 0.33 6.17 -1.16
CA VAL A 90 1.70 6.30 -1.73
C VAL A 90 2.74 5.87 -0.71
N SER A 91 2.67 6.41 0.52
CA SER A 91 3.61 6.03 1.60
C SER A 91 3.58 4.53 1.94
N SER A 92 2.43 3.87 1.79
CA SER A 92 2.35 2.42 1.99
C SER A 92 2.97 1.64 0.83
N LEU A 93 2.76 2.08 -0.42
CA LEU A 93 3.40 1.48 -1.59
C LEU A 93 4.92 1.66 -1.57
N GLU A 94 5.41 2.84 -1.15
CA GLU A 94 6.83 3.12 -0.93
C GLU A 94 7.43 2.21 0.15
N ALA A 95 6.72 2.01 1.26
CA ALA A 95 7.16 1.11 2.32
C ALA A 95 7.25 -0.35 1.84
N PHE A 96 6.32 -0.80 0.99
CA PHE A 96 6.39 -2.13 0.38
C PHE A 96 7.59 -2.25 -0.56
N ALA A 97 7.87 -1.22 -1.37
CA ALA A 97 9.01 -1.21 -2.29
C ALA A 97 10.36 -1.16 -1.55
N ALA A 98 10.44 -0.37 -0.49
CA ALA A 98 11.65 -0.20 0.31
C ALA A 98 11.97 -1.42 1.18
N PHE A 99 11.00 -2.29 1.43
CA PHE A 99 11.17 -3.43 2.33
C PHE A 99 12.38 -4.32 1.99
N SER A 100 12.62 -4.59 0.72
CA SER A 100 13.75 -5.40 0.24
C SER A 100 15.12 -4.73 0.37
N GLN A 101 15.14 -3.42 0.60
CA GLN A 101 16.37 -2.60 0.65
C GLN A 101 16.72 -2.12 2.06
N MET A 102 15.85 -2.41 3.05
CA MET A 102 16.08 -1.91 4.41
C MET A 102 17.27 -2.61 5.07
N PRO A 103 18.31 -1.87 5.51
CA PRO A 103 19.43 -2.45 6.23
C PRO A 103 19.00 -2.98 7.60
N VAL A 104 19.69 -4.02 8.07
CA VAL A 104 19.59 -4.45 9.47
C VAL A 104 20.30 -3.38 10.32
N THR A 105 19.52 -2.59 11.05
CA THR A 105 20.08 -1.60 11.97
C THR A 105 20.33 -2.23 13.34
N SER A 106 21.46 -1.91 13.96
CA SER A 106 21.71 -2.30 15.36
C SER A 106 20.74 -1.57 16.30
N PRO A 107 20.31 -2.17 17.43
CA PRO A 107 19.48 -1.47 18.40
C PRO A 107 20.22 -0.24 18.93
N ASP A 108 19.47 0.81 19.19
CA ASP A 108 20.00 1.94 19.92
C ASP A 108 20.36 1.49 21.35
N PRO A 109 21.64 1.55 21.78
CA PRO A 109 22.03 1.16 23.12
C PRO A 109 21.36 2.00 24.21
N SER A 110 20.89 3.22 23.88
CA SER A 110 20.17 4.10 24.81
C SER A 110 18.81 3.56 25.25
N LEU A 111 18.26 2.59 24.51
CA LEU A 111 16.97 1.94 24.80
C LEU A 111 17.11 0.75 25.78
N THR A 112 18.24 0.60 26.45
CA THR A 112 18.37 -0.42 27.51
C THR A 112 17.70 0.09 28.79
N ALA A 113 16.70 -0.66 29.26
CA ALA A 113 16.05 -0.37 30.54
C ALA A 113 17.01 -0.69 31.73
N PRO A 114 16.86 -0.01 32.89
CA PRO A 114 17.64 -0.36 34.08
C PRO A 114 17.38 -1.81 34.48
N GLU A 115 18.45 -2.53 34.89
CA GLU A 115 18.45 -3.98 35.16
C GLU A 115 17.51 -4.47 36.28
N ARG A 116 16.98 -3.56 37.10
CA ARG A 116 16.19 -3.91 38.31
C ARG A 116 14.79 -3.32 38.30
N TRP A 117 13.89 -3.98 37.60
CA TRP A 117 12.48 -3.71 37.78
C TRP A 117 11.86 -4.66 38.80
N SER A 118 11.12 -4.10 39.76
CA SER A 118 10.36 -4.89 40.75
C SER A 118 9.26 -5.72 40.06
N ARG A 119 8.60 -6.61 40.81
CA ARG A 119 7.47 -7.42 40.29
C ARG A 119 6.31 -6.55 39.81
N GLU A 120 6.15 -5.38 40.43
CA GLU A 120 5.18 -4.35 40.02
C GLU A 120 5.87 -3.00 40.06
N THR A 121 5.75 -2.23 39.00
CA THR A 121 6.44 -0.93 38.86
C THR A 121 5.58 -0.01 38.00
N THR A 122 5.40 1.23 38.49
CA THR A 122 4.82 2.31 37.72
C THR A 122 5.95 3.09 37.04
N VAL A 123 5.81 3.37 35.77
CA VAL A 123 6.79 4.09 34.95
C VAL A 123 6.14 5.34 34.38
N TYR A 124 6.82 6.46 34.44
CA TYR A 124 6.39 7.76 33.96
C TYR A 124 7.32 8.34 32.90
N GLY A 125 6.77 9.07 31.95
CA GLY A 125 7.47 9.69 30.83
C GLY A 125 7.52 8.80 29.60
N ARG A 126 7.20 9.38 28.43
CA ARG A 126 7.07 8.65 27.14
C ARG A 126 8.29 7.80 26.81
N GLU A 127 9.51 8.33 27.01
CA GLU A 127 10.74 7.57 26.75
C GLU A 127 10.89 6.38 27.67
N ASN A 128 10.54 6.53 28.96
CA ASN A 128 10.63 5.46 29.91
C ASN A 128 9.56 4.38 29.66
N VAL A 129 8.35 4.78 29.25
CA VAL A 129 7.30 3.85 28.83
C VAL A 129 7.77 3.06 27.61
N LEU A 130 8.30 3.72 26.58
CA LEU A 130 8.87 3.05 25.41
C LEU A 130 10.00 2.08 25.79
N ARG A 131 10.91 2.48 26.69
CA ARG A 131 11.95 1.57 27.19
C ARG A 131 11.37 0.34 27.88
N ALA A 132 10.29 0.54 28.66
CA ALA A 132 9.59 -0.55 29.34
C ALA A 132 8.96 -1.54 28.34
N GLU A 133 8.27 -1.00 27.34
CA GLU A 133 7.69 -1.80 26.25
C GLU A 133 8.76 -2.63 25.54
N LEU A 134 9.84 -2.00 25.13
CA LEU A 134 10.91 -2.65 24.37
C LEU A 134 11.69 -3.67 25.20
N GLU A 135 11.94 -3.41 26.47
CA GLU A 135 12.61 -4.36 27.34
C GLU A 135 11.75 -5.60 27.59
N LEU A 136 10.43 -5.43 27.79
CA LEU A 136 9.51 -6.54 27.94
C LEU A 136 9.49 -7.41 26.66
N ILE A 137 9.44 -6.78 25.49
CA ILE A 137 9.50 -7.45 24.19
C ILE A 137 10.85 -8.16 23.99
N ARG A 138 11.98 -7.50 24.30
CA ARG A 138 13.31 -8.12 24.14
C ARG A 138 13.45 -9.40 24.96
N ARG A 139 12.99 -9.38 26.21
CA ARG A 139 12.99 -10.58 27.07
C ARG A 139 12.11 -11.67 26.50
N GLU A 140 10.92 -11.34 26.01
CA GLU A 140 10.03 -12.31 25.38
C GLU A 140 10.67 -12.91 24.12
N LEU A 141 11.31 -12.11 23.28
CA LEU A 141 12.00 -12.58 22.06
C LEU A 141 13.20 -13.50 22.37
N SER A 142 13.74 -13.48 23.59
CA SER A 142 14.82 -14.39 24.02
C SER A 142 14.33 -15.77 24.43
N ARG A 143 13.01 -15.98 24.53
CA ARG A 143 12.40 -17.29 24.88
C ARG A 143 12.38 -18.21 23.66
N ASP A 144 12.22 -19.51 23.90
CA ASP A 144 12.13 -20.52 22.83
C ASP A 144 10.87 -20.33 21.97
N GLU A 145 9.73 -20.05 22.58
CA GLU A 145 8.45 -19.83 21.95
C GLU A 145 7.89 -18.44 22.33
N PRO A 146 8.38 -17.35 21.72
CA PRO A 146 7.93 -16.03 22.04
C PRO A 146 6.48 -15.81 21.64
N CYS A 147 5.68 -15.26 22.56
CA CYS A 147 4.27 -14.96 22.36
C CYS A 147 3.93 -13.56 22.89
N ILE A 148 3.60 -12.67 21.97
CA ILE A 148 3.35 -11.25 22.24
C ILE A 148 1.94 -10.93 21.82
N ASP A 149 1.14 -10.42 22.74
CA ASP A 149 -0.22 -9.93 22.50
C ASP A 149 -0.24 -8.41 22.69
N LEU A 150 -0.57 -7.68 21.63
CA LEU A 150 -0.56 -6.21 21.62
C LEU A 150 -2.01 -5.69 21.51
N PHE A 151 -2.39 -4.87 22.45
CA PHE A 151 -3.56 -4.01 22.34
C PHE A 151 -3.08 -2.56 22.42
N LEU A 152 -2.67 -2.01 21.28
CA LEU A 152 -2.04 -0.69 21.16
C LEU A 152 -2.63 0.09 20.00
N THR A 153 -2.67 1.43 20.17
CA THR A 153 -3.00 2.32 19.06
C THR A 153 -1.89 2.31 18.00
N PRO A 154 -2.24 2.32 16.69
CA PRO A 154 -1.25 2.47 15.63
C PRO A 154 -0.46 3.80 15.68
N GLU A 155 -0.90 4.75 16.48
CA GLU A 155 -0.23 6.05 16.69
C GLU A 155 1.07 5.93 17.51
N ASN A 156 1.27 4.84 18.25
CA ASN A 156 2.55 4.58 18.94
C ASN A 156 3.67 4.19 17.95
N ARG A 157 3.95 5.09 17.00
CA ARG A 157 4.95 4.88 15.95
C ARG A 157 6.33 4.53 16.48
N PRO A 158 6.87 5.21 17.53
CA PRO A 158 8.20 4.88 18.06
C PRO A 158 8.31 3.42 18.49
N PHE A 159 7.28 2.90 19.18
CA PHE A 159 7.24 1.50 19.60
C PHE A 159 7.23 0.55 18.38
N PHE A 160 6.38 0.81 17.39
CA PHE A 160 6.27 -0.07 16.23
C PHE A 160 7.53 -0.09 15.36
N GLU A 161 8.22 1.04 15.19
CA GLU A 161 9.51 1.08 14.47
C GLU A 161 10.61 0.33 15.23
N ALA A 162 10.66 0.50 16.55
CA ALA A 162 11.62 -0.23 17.37
C ALA A 162 11.31 -1.74 17.41
N LEU A 163 10.02 -2.14 17.45
CA LEU A 163 9.62 -3.54 17.39
C LEU A 163 10.06 -4.20 16.07
N LYS A 164 9.91 -3.52 14.93
CA LYS A 164 10.43 -4.00 13.64
C LYS A 164 11.93 -4.25 13.68
N THR A 165 12.67 -3.33 14.30
CA THR A 165 14.13 -3.44 14.47
C THR A 165 14.49 -4.65 15.33
N LEU A 166 13.86 -4.80 16.50
CA LEU A 166 14.07 -5.94 17.39
C LEU A 166 13.73 -7.27 16.70
N TYR A 167 12.63 -7.32 15.95
CA TYR A 167 12.25 -8.51 15.21
C TYR A 167 13.34 -8.94 14.20
N ARG A 168 13.87 -7.98 13.42
CA ARG A 168 14.96 -8.24 12.48
C ARG A 168 16.20 -8.80 13.14
N GLN A 169 16.60 -8.22 14.26
CA GLN A 169 17.79 -8.64 15.02
C GLN A 169 17.62 -10.03 15.64
N CYS A 170 16.41 -10.37 16.02
CA CYS A 170 16.10 -11.68 16.56
C CYS A 170 16.34 -12.82 15.55
N GLY A 171 16.26 -12.54 14.25
CA GLY A 171 16.48 -13.54 13.18
C GLY A 171 15.49 -14.71 13.18
N ARG A 172 14.49 -14.68 14.04
CA ARG A 172 13.51 -15.76 14.22
C ARG A 172 12.30 -15.54 13.33
N LYS A 173 11.94 -16.56 12.55
CA LYS A 173 10.72 -16.57 11.71
C LYS A 173 9.47 -16.98 12.47
N THR A 174 9.61 -17.67 13.60
CA THR A 174 8.51 -18.27 14.38
C THR A 174 8.28 -17.49 15.67
N ILE A 175 7.61 -16.34 15.55
CA ILE A 175 7.13 -15.56 16.69
C ILE A 175 5.61 -15.52 16.61
N ARG A 176 4.91 -15.80 17.69
CA ARG A 176 3.48 -15.56 17.79
C ARG A 176 3.26 -14.11 18.21
N LEU A 177 2.94 -13.26 17.25
CA LEU A 177 2.65 -11.85 17.45
C LEU A 177 1.21 -11.57 17.04
N ARG A 178 0.36 -11.25 18.01
CA ARG A 178 -1.05 -10.91 17.76
C ARG A 178 -1.30 -9.46 18.13
N GLN A 179 -1.92 -8.75 17.23
CA GLN A 179 -2.26 -7.35 17.42
C GLN A 179 -3.76 -7.13 17.34
N LEU A 180 -4.32 -6.45 18.32
CA LEU A 180 -5.71 -5.99 18.34
C LEU A 180 -5.71 -4.47 18.34
N VAL A 181 -6.48 -3.87 17.41
CA VAL A 181 -6.55 -2.43 17.22
C VAL A 181 -8.01 -1.98 17.22
N GLN A 182 -8.27 -0.88 17.91
CA GLN A 182 -9.52 -0.15 17.79
C GLN A 182 -9.39 0.86 16.65
N LEU A 183 -10.23 0.77 15.63
CA LEU A 183 -10.30 1.71 14.51
C LEU A 183 -11.49 2.65 14.65
N PRO A 184 -11.41 3.91 14.24
CA PRO A 184 -12.53 4.81 14.20
C PRO A 184 -13.53 4.39 13.11
N ARG A 185 -14.82 4.58 13.38
CA ARG A 185 -15.90 4.25 12.43
C ARG A 185 -16.12 5.36 11.40
N ASP A 186 -15.92 6.61 11.82
CA ASP A 186 -16.22 7.80 11.02
C ASP A 186 -14.99 8.36 10.30
N LYS A 187 -15.24 8.98 9.14
CA LYS A 187 -14.22 9.55 8.25
C LYS A 187 -13.56 10.81 8.82
N GLU A 188 -14.09 11.41 9.88
CA GLU A 188 -13.59 12.67 10.43
C GLU A 188 -12.31 12.48 11.26
N GLY A 189 -11.18 12.83 10.68
CA GLY A 189 -9.93 13.18 11.38
C GLY A 189 -8.98 12.04 11.76
N LYS A 190 -9.41 10.77 11.83
CA LYS A 190 -8.57 9.63 12.27
C LYS A 190 -8.33 8.56 11.18
N GLU A 191 -8.47 8.95 9.94
CA GLU A 191 -8.33 8.07 8.77
C GLU A 191 -6.94 7.42 8.60
N GLN A 192 -5.96 7.81 9.41
CA GLN A 192 -4.58 7.31 9.28
C GLN A 192 -4.34 5.95 9.94
N GLU A 193 -5.23 5.51 10.86
CA GLU A 193 -4.98 4.32 11.68
C GLU A 193 -5.00 3.02 10.87
N SER A 194 -5.97 2.83 9.96
CA SER A 194 -6.01 1.66 9.06
C SER A 194 -4.76 1.57 8.18
N MET A 195 -4.28 2.73 7.68
CA MET A 195 -3.08 2.79 6.86
C MET A 195 -1.81 2.58 7.69
N ALA A 196 -1.77 3.05 8.93
CA ALA A 196 -0.68 2.76 9.86
C ALA A 196 -0.61 1.27 10.21
N LEU A 197 -1.78 0.66 10.48
CA LEU A 197 -1.90 -0.77 10.71
C LEU A 197 -1.47 -1.58 9.48
N LEU A 198 -1.85 -1.16 8.27
CA LEU A 198 -1.39 -1.79 7.03
C LEU A 198 0.13 -1.74 6.89
N ARG A 199 0.75 -0.57 7.08
CA ARG A 199 2.22 -0.43 6.98
C ARG A 199 2.96 -1.26 8.02
N PHE A 200 2.43 -1.34 9.23
CA PHE A 200 3.00 -2.19 10.27
C PHE A 200 2.84 -3.67 9.92
N SER A 201 1.62 -4.10 9.59
CA SER A 201 1.31 -5.49 9.20
C SER A 201 2.16 -5.94 8.03
N SER A 202 2.27 -5.13 6.99
CA SER A 202 3.04 -5.44 5.78
C SER A 202 4.50 -5.75 6.07
N PHE A 203 5.11 -5.11 7.05
CA PHE A 203 6.47 -5.43 7.47
C PHE A 203 6.60 -6.88 7.89
N PHE A 204 5.73 -7.39 8.76
CA PHE A 204 5.78 -8.80 9.22
C PHE A 204 5.40 -9.77 8.12
N LEU A 205 4.38 -9.42 7.32
CA LEU A 205 3.92 -10.25 6.21
C LEU A 205 4.99 -10.42 5.13
N LEU A 206 5.66 -9.33 4.75
CA LEU A 206 6.75 -9.36 3.78
C LEU A 206 8.02 -10.00 4.34
N SER A 207 8.24 -9.92 5.66
CA SER A 207 9.34 -10.62 6.35
C SER A 207 9.14 -12.14 6.43
N GLY A 208 7.96 -12.64 6.07
CA GLY A 208 7.64 -14.07 6.19
C GLY A 208 7.40 -14.52 7.63
N CYS A 209 6.93 -13.63 8.51
CA CYS A 209 6.51 -13.96 9.87
C CYS A 209 5.18 -14.71 9.84
N ASP A 210 5.23 -16.05 9.93
CA ASP A 210 4.04 -16.91 9.84
C ASP A 210 3.12 -16.82 11.07
N GLY A 211 3.63 -16.35 12.19
CA GLY A 211 2.88 -16.21 13.45
C GLY A 211 2.34 -14.81 13.70
N TYR A 212 2.37 -13.89 12.71
CA TYR A 212 1.77 -12.58 12.86
C TYR A 212 0.28 -12.59 12.48
N GLU A 213 -0.55 -12.09 13.39
CA GLU A 213 -1.99 -11.96 13.23
C GLU A 213 -2.41 -10.54 13.66
N ALA A 214 -3.22 -9.86 12.85
CA ALA A 214 -3.79 -8.57 13.20
C ALA A 214 -5.32 -8.62 13.17
N TYR A 215 -5.93 -7.97 14.14
CA TYR A 215 -7.37 -7.91 14.34
C TYR A 215 -7.81 -6.47 14.60
N TYR A 216 -9.06 -6.15 14.26
CA TYR A 216 -9.63 -4.84 14.53
C TYR A 216 -11.10 -4.92 14.90
N TYR A 217 -11.55 -3.85 15.57
CA TYR A 217 -12.97 -3.54 15.76
C TYR A 217 -13.16 -2.04 15.62
N TYR A 218 -14.37 -1.64 15.26
CA TYR A 218 -14.70 -0.22 15.21
C TYR A 218 -15.14 0.27 16.57
N ALA A 219 -14.63 1.43 16.99
CA ALA A 219 -15.15 2.14 18.15
C ALA A 219 -16.56 2.59 17.85
N ASP A 220 -17.54 2.05 18.57
CA ASP A 220 -18.83 2.70 18.66
C ASP A 220 -18.69 3.90 19.61
N THR A 221 -19.09 5.08 19.16
CA THR A 221 -19.10 6.30 19.97
C THR A 221 -19.94 6.15 21.25
N ASN A 222 -20.80 5.14 21.31
CA ASN A 222 -21.65 4.79 22.44
C ASN A 222 -21.11 3.66 23.32
N TYR A 223 -19.90 3.14 23.03
CA TYR A 223 -19.30 2.20 23.98
C TYR A 223 -18.95 2.98 25.24
N PRO A 224 -19.54 2.68 26.40
CA PRO A 224 -19.17 3.37 27.61
C PRO A 224 -17.66 3.20 27.75
N LYS A 225 -16.93 4.30 27.95
CA LYS A 225 -15.51 4.33 28.31
C LYS A 225 -15.39 3.76 29.73
N THR A 226 -15.82 2.50 29.90
CA THR A 226 -15.90 1.84 31.19
C THR A 226 -14.55 1.29 31.56
N LEU A 227 -14.02 1.69 32.70
CA LEU A 227 -12.95 1.07 33.51
C LEU A 227 -11.58 0.78 32.89
N GLY A 228 -11.46 0.69 31.57
CA GLY A 228 -10.18 0.80 30.89
C GLY A 228 -9.67 2.24 30.78
N VAL A 229 -10.31 3.16 31.46
CA VAL A 229 -10.13 4.60 31.31
C VAL A 229 -8.72 5.07 31.70
N LEU A 230 -8.07 4.41 32.66
CA LEU A 230 -6.72 4.79 33.07
C LEU A 230 -5.63 4.20 32.18
N TYR A 231 -5.81 2.95 31.73
CA TYR A 231 -4.83 2.20 30.94
C TYR A 231 -5.54 1.43 29.82
N PRO A 232 -5.93 2.11 28.72
CA PRO A 232 -6.69 1.48 27.64
C PRO A 232 -5.83 0.51 26.81
N TYR A 233 -4.51 0.63 26.87
CA TYR A 233 -3.59 -0.17 26.08
C TYR A 233 -2.84 -1.19 26.92
N SER A 234 -2.43 -2.29 26.29
CA SER A 234 -1.64 -3.31 26.97
C SER A 234 -0.71 -4.07 26.03
N VAL A 235 0.43 -4.49 26.59
CA VAL A 235 1.38 -5.43 26.00
C VAL A 235 1.44 -6.64 26.92
N VAL A 236 1.05 -7.81 26.44
CA VAL A 236 1.01 -9.06 27.23
C VAL A 236 2.03 -10.03 26.67
N THR A 237 2.96 -10.47 27.50
CA THR A 237 4.03 -11.43 27.16
C THR A 237 4.12 -12.54 28.19
N GLY A 238 5.03 -13.51 27.99
CA GLY A 238 5.37 -14.50 29.01
C GLY A 238 6.19 -13.94 30.18
N GLU A 239 6.79 -12.78 29.99
CA GLU A 239 7.63 -12.10 30.99
C GLU A 239 6.86 -11.11 31.86
N GLY A 240 5.67 -10.66 31.41
CA GLY A 240 4.86 -9.69 32.14
C GLY A 240 3.73 -9.09 31.31
N VAL A 241 3.03 -8.16 31.94
CA VAL A 241 1.99 -7.34 31.33
C VAL A 241 2.31 -5.88 31.58
N LEU A 242 2.27 -5.07 30.53
CA LEU A 242 2.31 -3.62 30.60
C LEU A 242 0.90 -3.09 30.33
N PHE A 243 0.38 -2.26 31.23
CA PHE A 243 -0.82 -1.48 31.06
C PHE A 243 -0.42 -0.04 30.79
N ILE A 244 -0.87 0.56 29.71
CA ILE A 244 -0.36 1.85 29.21
C ILE A 244 -1.53 2.81 29.11
N ASN A 245 -1.35 4.05 29.56
CA ASN A 245 -2.38 5.09 29.50
C ASN A 245 -2.58 5.62 28.06
N GLU A 246 -3.65 6.38 27.84
CA GLU A 246 -4.00 6.94 26.53
C GLU A 246 -2.92 7.89 25.98
N ALA A 247 -2.25 8.67 26.84
CA ALA A 247 -1.21 9.61 26.46
C ALA A 247 0.14 8.94 26.13
N LEU A 248 0.28 7.62 26.39
CA LEU A 248 1.50 6.84 26.22
C LEU A 248 2.68 7.37 27.06
N ASP A 249 2.40 8.01 28.19
CA ASP A 249 3.40 8.63 29.07
C ASP A 249 3.41 8.06 30.49
N ALA A 250 2.53 7.11 30.79
CA ALA A 250 2.53 6.36 32.03
C ALA A 250 2.15 4.90 31.78
N CYS A 251 2.85 3.98 32.46
CA CYS A 251 2.47 2.57 32.41
C CYS A 251 2.66 1.88 33.76
N LEU A 252 1.92 0.80 33.97
CA LEU A 252 2.03 -0.13 35.07
C LEU A 252 2.56 -1.46 34.55
N LEU A 253 3.73 -1.88 35.00
CA LEU A 253 4.28 -3.21 34.72
C LEU A 253 3.86 -4.18 35.83
N SER A 254 3.28 -5.32 35.47
CA SER A 254 3.02 -6.43 36.38
C SER A 254 3.68 -7.71 35.88
N ARG A 255 4.47 -8.38 36.72
CA ARG A 255 5.07 -9.68 36.47
C ARG A 255 4.43 -10.80 37.27
N LEU A 256 3.24 -10.56 37.79
CA LEU A 256 2.50 -11.56 38.57
C LEU A 256 1.88 -12.59 37.60
N PRO A 257 2.17 -13.89 37.77
CA PRO A 257 1.68 -14.93 36.84
C PRO A 257 0.17 -15.01 36.70
N HIS A 258 -0.57 -14.72 37.78
CA HIS A 258 -2.02 -14.71 37.74
C HIS A 258 -2.58 -13.53 36.90
N VAL A 259 -1.93 -12.35 36.95
CA VAL A 259 -2.29 -11.20 36.12
C VAL A 259 -2.07 -11.52 34.64
N GLN A 260 -0.90 -12.08 34.31
CA GLN A 260 -0.60 -12.54 32.94
C GLN A 260 -1.65 -13.53 32.42
N LYS A 261 -2.01 -14.54 33.23
CA LYS A 261 -3.01 -15.55 32.85
C LYS A 261 -4.38 -14.93 32.58
N VAL A 262 -4.82 -13.99 33.43
CA VAL A 262 -6.10 -13.28 33.27
C VAL A 262 -6.07 -12.44 32.00
N CYS A 263 -5.02 -11.65 31.76
CA CYS A 263 -4.90 -10.77 30.60
C CYS A 263 -4.84 -11.57 29.30
N ARG A 264 -4.10 -12.68 29.24
CA ARG A 264 -4.08 -13.57 28.07
C ARG A 264 -5.45 -14.19 27.78
N LYS A 265 -6.14 -14.67 28.81
CA LYS A 265 -7.50 -15.22 28.65
C LYS A 265 -8.44 -14.15 28.10
N GLN A 266 -8.41 -12.94 28.67
CA GLN A 266 -9.23 -11.82 28.23
C GLN A 266 -8.90 -11.44 26.77
N PHE A 267 -7.64 -11.34 26.41
CA PHE A 267 -7.21 -11.07 25.04
C PHE A 267 -7.77 -12.12 24.06
N GLN A 268 -7.66 -13.42 24.40
CA GLN A 268 -8.20 -14.49 23.58
C GLN A 268 -9.73 -14.42 23.42
N GLU A 269 -10.46 -14.07 24.50
CA GLU A 269 -11.91 -13.89 24.43
C GLU A 269 -12.27 -12.66 23.56
N ASN A 270 -11.49 -11.60 23.61
CA ASN A 270 -11.68 -10.44 22.73
C ASN A 270 -11.46 -10.80 21.26
N LEU A 271 -10.44 -11.60 20.93
CA LEU A 271 -10.19 -12.04 19.56
C LEU A 271 -11.35 -12.78 18.92
N LYS A 272 -12.18 -13.49 19.71
CA LYS A 272 -13.38 -14.18 19.20
C LYS A 272 -14.50 -13.24 18.75
N LYS A 273 -14.46 -11.96 19.19
CA LYS A 273 -15.51 -10.96 18.96
C LYS A 273 -15.14 -9.90 17.92
N VAL A 274 -13.91 -9.94 17.42
CA VAL A 274 -13.34 -8.95 16.51
C VAL A 274 -13.10 -9.53 15.12
N ARG A 275 -12.76 -8.70 14.17
CA ARG A 275 -12.52 -9.11 12.78
C ARG A 275 -11.03 -9.22 12.51
N PRO A 276 -10.58 -10.23 11.75
CA PRO A 276 -9.21 -10.25 11.26
C PRO A 276 -8.99 -9.06 10.31
N PHE A 277 -7.84 -8.41 10.43
CA PHE A 277 -7.48 -7.29 9.56
C PHE A 277 -7.09 -7.78 8.16
N PHE A 278 -6.50 -8.96 8.10
CA PHE A 278 -6.20 -9.65 6.85
C PHE A 278 -6.44 -11.16 6.99
N THR A 279 -6.62 -11.80 5.86
CA THR A 279 -6.60 -13.26 5.74
C THR A 279 -5.44 -13.68 4.85
N VAL A 280 -4.88 -14.85 5.11
CA VAL A 280 -3.77 -15.41 4.33
C VAL A 280 -4.32 -16.53 3.45
N ASP A 281 -4.01 -16.48 2.15
CA ASP A 281 -4.27 -17.58 1.22
C ASP A 281 -2.96 -18.01 0.54
N SER A 282 -2.87 -19.29 0.25
CA SER A 282 -1.73 -19.87 -0.48
C SER A 282 -1.96 -19.90 -2.00
N GLY A 283 -2.88 -19.11 -2.52
CA GLY A 283 -3.15 -19.07 -3.95
C GLY A 283 -4.48 -18.40 -4.33
N TYR A 284 -4.97 -18.69 -5.52
CA TYR A 284 -6.15 -18.09 -6.13
C TYR A 284 -7.51 -18.54 -5.54
N ARG A 285 -7.53 -19.41 -4.53
CA ARG A 285 -8.76 -20.11 -4.08
C ARG A 285 -9.82 -19.18 -3.50
N GLN A 286 -9.42 -18.21 -2.67
CA GLN A 286 -10.37 -17.23 -2.11
C GLN A 286 -10.93 -16.32 -3.19
N MET A 287 -10.07 -15.87 -4.11
CA MET A 287 -10.52 -15.08 -5.24
C MET A 287 -11.43 -15.86 -6.18
N ALA A 288 -11.14 -17.15 -6.42
CA ALA A 288 -12.02 -18.00 -7.19
C ALA A 288 -13.40 -18.15 -6.53
N LYS A 289 -13.47 -18.33 -5.20
CA LYS A 289 -14.74 -18.34 -4.45
C LYS A 289 -15.48 -17.00 -4.57
N LEU A 290 -14.78 -15.89 -4.45
CA LEU A 290 -15.37 -14.56 -4.58
C LEU A 290 -15.97 -14.37 -5.99
N LEU A 291 -15.21 -14.67 -7.04
CA LEU A 291 -15.67 -14.55 -8.41
C LEU A 291 -16.81 -15.53 -8.74
N ASN A 292 -16.78 -16.76 -8.22
CA ASN A 292 -17.86 -17.72 -8.43
C ASN A 292 -19.19 -17.20 -7.85
N ASN A 293 -19.14 -16.56 -6.69
CA ASN A 293 -20.32 -16.03 -6.00
C ASN A 293 -20.69 -14.62 -6.44
N TRP A 294 -19.94 -14.03 -7.38
CA TRP A 294 -20.21 -12.68 -7.87
C TRP A 294 -21.32 -12.69 -8.90
N GLU A 295 -22.46 -12.08 -8.58
CA GLU A 295 -23.69 -11.97 -9.38
C GLU A 295 -24.01 -10.53 -9.74
N GLY A 296 -23.06 -9.69 -9.98
CA GLY A 296 -23.27 -8.29 -10.30
C GLY A 296 -22.71 -7.90 -11.66
N GLU A 297 -22.68 -6.59 -11.91
CA GLU A 297 -21.89 -6.02 -13.00
C GLU A 297 -20.43 -6.43 -12.86
N LYS A 298 -19.61 -6.20 -13.89
CA LYS A 298 -18.19 -6.53 -13.83
C LYS A 298 -17.52 -5.86 -12.65
N LEU A 299 -16.89 -6.67 -11.79
CA LEU A 299 -16.13 -6.21 -10.65
C LEU A 299 -14.92 -5.39 -11.13
N ARG A 300 -14.93 -4.10 -10.83
CA ARG A 300 -13.81 -3.22 -11.16
C ARG A 300 -12.61 -3.61 -10.32
N SER A 301 -11.45 -3.72 -10.97
CA SER A 301 -10.21 -4.03 -10.24
C SER A 301 -9.03 -3.22 -10.78
N PHE A 302 -8.08 -2.92 -9.89
CA PHE A 302 -6.86 -2.21 -10.19
C PHE A 302 -5.67 -3.07 -9.78
N GLN A 303 -4.74 -3.31 -10.69
CA GLN A 303 -3.52 -4.02 -10.37
C GLN A 303 -2.30 -3.11 -10.50
N PHE A 304 -1.49 -3.08 -9.47
CA PHE A 304 -0.24 -2.36 -9.39
C PHE A 304 0.91 -3.36 -9.21
N SER A 305 1.76 -3.47 -10.23
CA SER A 305 2.89 -4.40 -10.26
C SER A 305 3.89 -4.00 -11.35
N THR A 306 5.12 -4.52 -11.29
CA THR A 306 6.10 -4.26 -12.36
C THR A 306 5.65 -4.78 -13.71
N LEU A 307 4.88 -5.86 -13.75
CA LEU A 307 4.35 -6.47 -14.97
C LEU A 307 2.82 -6.44 -14.99
N ALA A 308 2.24 -6.17 -16.15
CA ALA A 308 0.79 -6.12 -16.34
C ALA A 308 0.08 -7.44 -16.01
N SER A 309 -1.22 -7.35 -15.66
CA SER A 309 -2.08 -8.50 -15.40
C SER A 309 -2.45 -9.24 -16.69
N PHE A 310 -1.62 -10.14 -17.14
CA PHE A 310 -1.94 -10.91 -18.32
C PHE A 310 -3.22 -11.73 -18.18
N GLY A 311 -3.49 -12.31 -17.00
CA GLY A 311 -4.65 -13.16 -16.75
C GLY A 311 -6.00 -12.50 -17.05
N ALA A 312 -6.12 -11.20 -16.79
CA ALA A 312 -7.34 -10.44 -17.04
C ALA A 312 -7.57 -10.10 -18.54
N TYR A 313 -6.49 -10.11 -19.34
CA TYR A 313 -6.54 -9.66 -20.74
C TYR A 313 -6.48 -10.79 -21.76
N LEU A 314 -6.11 -12.01 -21.34
CA LEU A 314 -5.89 -13.11 -22.24
C LEU A 314 -7.20 -13.73 -22.77
N SER A 315 -7.15 -14.22 -24.01
CA SER A 315 -8.21 -15.07 -24.54
C SER A 315 -8.19 -16.45 -23.86
N GLY A 316 -9.36 -17.05 -23.68
CA GLY A 316 -9.46 -18.39 -23.10
C GLY A 316 -8.63 -19.46 -23.83
N GLY A 317 -8.42 -19.29 -25.15
CA GLY A 317 -7.59 -20.19 -25.95
C GLY A 317 -6.11 -20.15 -25.60
N LEU A 318 -5.51 -18.95 -25.52
CA LEU A 318 -4.10 -18.80 -25.17
C LEU A 318 -3.85 -19.23 -23.73
N MET A 319 -4.67 -18.76 -22.78
CA MET A 319 -4.56 -19.18 -21.38
C MET A 319 -4.72 -20.70 -21.23
N GLY A 320 -5.65 -21.30 -21.97
CA GLY A 320 -5.85 -22.75 -21.96
C GLY A 320 -4.62 -23.54 -22.41
N ARG A 321 -3.89 -23.05 -23.45
CA ARG A 321 -2.61 -23.66 -23.90
C ARG A 321 -1.54 -23.56 -22.84
N LEU A 322 -1.36 -22.37 -22.23
CA LEU A 322 -0.36 -22.15 -21.19
C LEU A 322 -0.65 -23.04 -19.96
N ILE A 323 -1.89 -23.09 -19.49
CA ILE A 323 -2.31 -23.96 -18.39
C ILE A 323 -2.05 -25.44 -18.72
N LYS A 324 -2.37 -25.88 -19.96
CA LYS A 324 -2.11 -27.24 -20.39
C LYS A 324 -0.62 -27.59 -20.42
N LYS A 325 0.24 -26.65 -20.81
CA LYS A 325 1.69 -26.86 -20.92
C LYS A 325 2.37 -26.84 -19.55
N TYR A 326 1.99 -25.93 -18.65
CA TYR A 326 2.76 -25.61 -17.45
C TYR A 326 2.13 -26.10 -16.14
N CYS A 327 0.83 -26.47 -16.11
CA CYS A 327 0.14 -26.86 -14.88
C CYS A 327 -0.17 -28.37 -14.82
N SER A 328 -0.27 -28.91 -13.60
CA SER A 328 -0.63 -30.33 -13.38
C SER A 328 -2.07 -30.63 -13.88
N LYS A 329 -2.34 -31.89 -14.21
CA LYS A 329 -3.68 -32.30 -14.70
C LYS A 329 -4.80 -31.95 -13.69
N GLU A 330 -4.52 -32.11 -12.40
CA GLU A 330 -5.47 -31.88 -11.30
C GLU A 330 -5.89 -30.41 -11.19
N GLN A 331 -4.97 -29.48 -11.50
CA GLN A 331 -5.20 -28.03 -11.38
C GLN A 331 -5.81 -27.39 -12.62
N ARG A 332 -5.71 -28.05 -13.79
CA ARG A 332 -6.09 -27.46 -15.08
C ARG A 332 -7.52 -26.95 -15.11
N GLY A 333 -8.47 -27.78 -14.67
CA GLY A 333 -9.89 -27.43 -14.69
C GLY A 333 -10.20 -26.20 -13.84
N THR A 334 -9.69 -26.21 -12.60
CA THR A 334 -9.91 -25.11 -11.65
C THR A 334 -9.28 -23.80 -12.13
N LEU A 335 -8.04 -23.86 -12.67
CA LEU A 335 -7.35 -22.70 -13.19
C LEU A 335 -8.01 -22.14 -14.46
N GLN A 336 -8.43 -23.01 -15.37
CA GLN A 336 -9.15 -22.55 -16.57
C GLN A 336 -10.46 -21.84 -16.20
N GLN A 337 -11.20 -22.38 -15.24
CA GLN A 337 -12.41 -21.73 -14.74
C GLN A 337 -12.08 -20.38 -14.07
N PHE A 338 -11.08 -20.34 -13.19
CA PHE A 338 -10.66 -19.11 -12.53
C PHE A 338 -10.28 -17.99 -13.51
N TYR A 339 -9.45 -18.28 -14.51
CA TYR A 339 -9.04 -17.27 -15.49
C TYR A 339 -10.18 -16.87 -16.44
N ARG A 340 -11.11 -17.78 -16.71
CA ARG A 340 -12.34 -17.46 -17.45
C ARG A 340 -13.18 -16.48 -16.64
N ASP A 341 -13.45 -16.78 -15.37
CA ASP A 341 -14.21 -15.90 -14.49
C ASP A 341 -13.52 -14.55 -14.31
N LEU A 342 -12.21 -14.54 -14.10
CA LEU A 342 -11.42 -13.32 -13.99
C LEU A 342 -11.59 -12.43 -15.23
N SER A 343 -11.50 -12.99 -16.43
CA SER A 343 -11.63 -12.23 -17.68
C SER A 343 -13.05 -11.78 -18.00
N GLN A 344 -14.06 -12.53 -17.58
CA GLN A 344 -15.46 -12.25 -17.86
C GLN A 344 -16.12 -11.38 -16.79
N LYS A 345 -15.81 -11.64 -15.50
CA LYS A 345 -16.45 -11.02 -14.35
C LYS A 345 -15.69 -9.82 -13.82
N THR A 346 -14.45 -9.55 -14.27
CA THR A 346 -13.70 -8.37 -13.81
C THR A 346 -13.49 -7.36 -14.93
N ASP A 347 -13.45 -6.08 -14.54
CA ASP A 347 -12.98 -4.98 -15.36
C ASP A 347 -11.65 -4.48 -14.79
N CYS A 348 -10.55 -5.09 -15.26
CA CYS A 348 -9.22 -4.87 -14.72
C CYS A 348 -8.50 -3.72 -15.40
N ILE A 349 -7.97 -2.80 -14.60
CA ILE A 349 -7.03 -1.75 -15.00
C ILE A 349 -5.67 -2.09 -14.41
N SER A 350 -4.62 -2.14 -15.24
CA SER A 350 -3.27 -2.46 -14.81
C SER A 350 -2.35 -1.26 -14.86
N PHE A 351 -1.56 -1.10 -13.80
CA PHE A 351 -0.44 -0.16 -13.71
C PHE A 351 0.84 -0.96 -13.69
N CYS A 352 1.72 -0.74 -14.66
CA CYS A 352 2.97 -1.48 -14.81
C CYS A 352 4.12 -0.56 -15.20
N THR A 353 5.33 -1.10 -15.27
CA THR A 353 6.53 -0.34 -15.59
C THR A 353 7.10 -0.72 -16.96
N GLU A 354 7.78 0.23 -17.61
CA GLU A 354 8.55 -0.02 -18.83
C GLU A 354 9.55 -1.15 -18.60
N ARG A 355 10.32 -1.08 -17.50
CA ARG A 355 11.29 -2.11 -17.11
C ARG A 355 10.67 -3.51 -17.02
N GLY A 356 9.46 -3.59 -16.42
CA GLY A 356 8.76 -4.88 -16.28
C GLY A 356 8.36 -5.48 -17.62
N ILE A 357 7.83 -4.67 -18.55
CA ILE A 357 7.46 -5.11 -19.91
C ILE A 357 8.69 -5.59 -20.67
N LEU A 358 9.77 -4.80 -20.70
CA LEU A 358 11.01 -5.14 -21.44
C LEU A 358 11.74 -6.33 -20.81
N SER A 359 11.73 -6.44 -19.47
CA SER A 359 12.27 -7.60 -18.76
C SER A 359 11.52 -8.89 -19.11
N PHE A 360 10.17 -8.81 -19.18
CA PHE A 360 9.35 -9.95 -19.60
C PHE A 360 9.66 -10.35 -21.05
N ALA A 361 9.75 -9.41 -21.97
CA ALA A 361 10.09 -9.69 -23.37
C ALA A 361 11.43 -10.44 -23.49
N ARG A 362 12.44 -10.03 -22.71
CA ARG A 362 13.78 -10.64 -22.71
C ARG A 362 13.82 -12.00 -22.04
N THR A 363 13.17 -12.16 -20.90
CA THR A 363 13.37 -13.33 -20.04
C THR A 363 12.23 -14.34 -20.11
N GLY A 364 11.08 -13.97 -20.62
CA GLY A 364 9.85 -14.76 -20.57
C GLY A 364 9.32 -15.02 -19.16
N ARG A 365 9.90 -14.37 -18.14
CA ARG A 365 9.57 -14.59 -16.75
C ARG A 365 8.17 -14.09 -16.44
N LEU A 366 7.22 -14.99 -16.29
CA LEU A 366 5.84 -14.73 -15.88
C LEU A 366 5.64 -15.18 -14.44
N PRO A 367 5.49 -14.25 -13.49
CA PRO A 367 5.27 -14.63 -12.11
C PRO A 367 3.83 -15.10 -11.85
N GLY A 368 3.73 -16.16 -11.04
CA GLY A 368 2.48 -16.48 -10.36
C GLY A 368 1.37 -17.10 -11.19
N VAL A 369 1.67 -18.09 -12.03
CA VAL A 369 0.62 -18.97 -12.58
C VAL A 369 0.63 -20.27 -11.79
N ALA A 370 -0.44 -20.52 -11.03
CA ALA A 370 -0.61 -21.70 -10.18
C ALA A 370 0.44 -21.85 -9.07
N GLU A 371 0.74 -23.09 -8.67
CA GLU A 371 1.69 -23.43 -7.62
C GLU A 371 3.15 -23.16 -7.98
N LYS A 372 3.45 -22.97 -9.26
CA LYS A 372 4.78 -22.58 -9.69
C LYS A 372 4.98 -21.10 -9.44
N GLU A 373 6.01 -20.76 -8.72
CA GLU A 373 6.36 -19.37 -8.37
C GLU A 373 6.65 -18.53 -9.61
N THR A 374 7.18 -19.13 -10.65
CA THR A 374 7.56 -18.45 -11.90
C THR A 374 7.49 -19.42 -13.06
N LEU A 375 6.89 -18.98 -14.17
CA LEU A 375 7.01 -19.64 -15.47
C LEU A 375 8.02 -18.89 -16.34
N TYR A 376 8.67 -19.63 -17.24
CA TYR A 376 9.51 -19.05 -18.28
C TYR A 376 8.87 -19.43 -19.63
N LEU A 377 8.43 -18.42 -20.36
CA LEU A 377 7.75 -18.59 -21.63
C LEU A 377 8.74 -18.57 -22.81
N GLU A 378 8.43 -19.37 -23.82
CA GLU A 378 9.12 -19.37 -25.10
C GLU A 378 8.94 -18.03 -25.85
N PRO A 379 9.88 -17.61 -26.72
CA PRO A 379 9.78 -16.34 -27.44
C PRO A 379 8.42 -16.14 -28.17
N GLY A 380 7.94 -17.16 -28.87
CA GLY A 380 6.65 -17.10 -29.54
C GLY A 380 5.45 -16.92 -28.58
N GLU A 381 5.49 -17.53 -27.40
CA GLU A 381 4.47 -17.37 -26.36
C GLU A 381 4.52 -15.95 -25.78
N ARG A 382 5.71 -15.39 -25.56
CA ARG A 382 5.91 -14.00 -25.09
C ARG A 382 5.32 -13.01 -26.09
N LYS A 383 5.64 -13.16 -27.37
CA LYS A 383 5.11 -12.33 -28.45
C LYS A 383 3.59 -12.35 -28.48
N GLU A 384 2.97 -13.55 -28.51
CA GLU A 384 1.51 -13.69 -28.52
C GLU A 384 0.84 -13.00 -27.31
N LEU A 385 1.46 -13.09 -26.12
CA LEU A 385 0.98 -12.40 -24.92
C LEU A 385 1.07 -10.89 -25.03
N LEU A 386 2.22 -10.36 -25.49
CA LEU A 386 2.43 -8.92 -25.65
C LEU A 386 1.51 -8.32 -26.71
N GLU A 387 1.29 -9.02 -27.82
CA GLU A 387 0.31 -8.61 -28.84
C GLU A 387 -1.14 -8.60 -28.31
N ALA A 388 -1.52 -9.61 -27.51
CA ALA A 388 -2.83 -9.65 -26.88
C ALA A 388 -3.00 -8.51 -25.88
N LEU A 389 -1.96 -8.22 -25.08
CA LEU A 389 -1.92 -7.11 -24.14
C LEU A 389 -2.09 -5.77 -24.89
N ARG A 390 -1.30 -5.55 -25.95
CA ARG A 390 -1.37 -4.35 -26.76
C ARG A 390 -2.77 -4.13 -27.36
N ARG A 391 -3.33 -5.15 -27.99
CA ARG A 391 -4.66 -5.05 -28.61
C ARG A 391 -5.78 -4.77 -27.62
N ARG A 392 -5.77 -5.38 -26.45
CA ARG A 392 -6.88 -5.28 -25.48
C ARG A 392 -6.71 -4.17 -24.48
N ALA A 393 -5.52 -4.02 -23.92
CA ALA A 393 -5.28 -3.09 -22.83
C ALA A 393 -5.11 -1.65 -23.32
N VAL A 394 -4.29 -1.45 -24.36
CA VAL A 394 -4.00 -0.11 -24.91
C VAL A 394 -5.23 0.49 -25.57
N GLN A 395 -5.92 -0.30 -26.43
CA GLN A 395 -7.11 0.17 -27.15
C GLN A 395 -8.28 0.53 -26.23
N LYS A 396 -8.39 -0.12 -25.06
CA LYS A 396 -9.50 0.07 -24.10
C LYS A 396 -9.16 0.97 -22.92
N ASN A 397 -8.02 1.62 -22.91
CA ASN A 397 -7.55 2.41 -21.74
C ASN A 397 -7.50 1.58 -20.43
N LYS A 398 -6.96 0.36 -20.49
CA LYS A 398 -6.88 -0.52 -19.32
C LYS A 398 -5.45 -0.78 -18.85
N LEU A 399 -4.46 -0.19 -19.53
CA LEU A 399 -3.06 -0.32 -19.19
C LEU A 399 -2.40 1.05 -19.10
N TYR A 400 -1.68 1.28 -18.02
CA TYR A 400 -0.97 2.52 -17.72
C TYR A 400 0.47 2.24 -17.32
N LEU A 401 1.41 3.08 -17.81
CA LEU A 401 2.80 3.05 -17.35
C LEU A 401 2.97 3.91 -16.11
N ILE A 402 3.80 3.42 -15.19
CA ILE A 402 4.21 4.12 -13.97
C ILE A 402 5.61 4.70 -14.18
N ASP A 403 5.80 5.95 -13.81
CA ASP A 403 7.12 6.53 -13.65
C ASP A 403 7.70 6.08 -12.30
N GLU A 404 8.62 5.10 -12.32
CA GLU A 404 9.25 4.51 -11.12
C GLU A 404 10.02 5.54 -10.27
N ARG A 405 10.37 6.72 -10.85
CA ARG A 405 11.01 7.81 -10.11
C ARG A 405 10.03 8.56 -9.21
N LYS A 406 8.73 8.52 -9.55
CA LYS A 406 7.66 9.19 -8.80
C LYS A 406 6.97 8.22 -7.83
N LEU A 407 6.80 6.98 -8.24
CA LEU A 407 6.18 5.95 -7.43
C LEU A 407 6.99 4.64 -7.54
N PRO A 408 7.88 4.37 -6.57
CA PRO A 408 8.72 3.19 -6.62
C PRO A 408 7.88 1.92 -6.52
N ILE A 409 8.30 0.92 -7.28
CA ILE A 409 7.66 -0.39 -7.35
C ILE A 409 8.73 -1.48 -7.34
N SER A 410 8.44 -2.60 -6.71
CA SER A 410 9.34 -3.75 -6.58
C SER A 410 8.72 -5.00 -7.20
N ASP A 411 9.56 -5.89 -7.72
CA ASP A 411 9.18 -7.22 -8.19
C ASP A 411 8.75 -8.16 -7.05
N GLN A 412 8.98 -7.74 -5.79
CA GLN A 412 8.70 -8.54 -4.60
C GLN A 412 7.21 -8.56 -4.23
N PHE A 413 6.42 -7.64 -4.73
CA PHE A 413 5.00 -7.58 -4.41
C PHE A 413 4.13 -7.17 -5.61
N THR A 414 2.86 -7.50 -5.51
CA THR A 414 1.78 -7.01 -6.38
C THR A 414 0.62 -6.58 -5.48
N VAL A 415 0.08 -5.41 -5.74
CA VAL A 415 -1.16 -4.94 -5.09
C VAL A 415 -2.29 -5.04 -6.10
N THR A 416 -3.39 -5.70 -5.72
CA THR A 416 -4.62 -5.72 -6.50
C THR A 416 -5.75 -5.21 -5.63
N VAL A 417 -6.50 -4.24 -6.12
CA VAL A 417 -7.68 -3.71 -5.44
C VAL A 417 -8.91 -4.19 -6.19
N PHE A 418 -9.81 -4.83 -5.48
CA PHE A 418 -11.14 -5.16 -5.96
C PHE A 418 -12.12 -4.17 -5.35
N ASP A 419 -12.66 -3.31 -6.19
CA ASP A 419 -13.47 -2.15 -5.79
C ASP A 419 -14.63 -2.55 -4.88
N GLY A 420 -14.73 -1.91 -3.71
CA GLY A 420 -15.73 -2.20 -2.69
C GLY A 420 -15.59 -3.57 -2.00
N VAL A 421 -14.56 -4.37 -2.30
CA VAL A 421 -14.40 -5.74 -1.80
C VAL A 421 -13.17 -5.90 -0.93
N CYS A 422 -11.97 -5.82 -1.51
CA CYS A 422 -10.73 -6.01 -0.76
C CYS A 422 -9.50 -5.40 -1.46
N VAL A 423 -8.46 -5.17 -0.65
CA VAL A 423 -7.09 -4.96 -1.14
C VAL A 423 -6.33 -6.27 -0.98
N GLN A 424 -5.75 -6.77 -2.05
CA GLN A 424 -4.93 -7.95 -2.06
C GLN A 424 -3.46 -7.58 -2.22
N LEU A 425 -2.61 -8.03 -1.31
CA LEU A 425 -1.16 -7.92 -1.37
C LEU A 425 -0.58 -9.32 -1.64
N GLN A 426 0.06 -9.48 -2.78
CA GLN A 426 0.80 -10.70 -3.10
C GLN A 426 2.28 -10.45 -2.85
N SER A 427 2.89 -11.27 -2.00
CA SER A 427 4.32 -11.23 -1.68
C SER A 427 5.05 -12.41 -2.30
N ARG A 428 6.28 -12.17 -2.75
CA ARG A 428 7.21 -13.18 -3.31
C ARG A 428 8.44 -13.38 -2.43
N GLY A 429 8.38 -12.94 -1.18
CA GLY A 429 9.47 -13.11 -0.23
C GLY A 429 9.54 -14.51 0.38
N GLY A 430 10.76 -15.01 0.67
CA GLY A 430 10.96 -16.24 1.41
C GLY A 430 10.74 -17.55 0.64
N GLY A 431 10.75 -17.54 -0.70
CA GLY A 431 10.66 -18.74 -1.54
C GLY A 431 9.25 -19.31 -1.70
N ARG A 432 8.21 -18.64 -1.18
CA ARG A 432 6.81 -19.02 -1.39
C ARG A 432 5.96 -17.80 -1.67
N ARG A 433 5.03 -17.93 -2.63
CA ARG A 433 4.02 -16.92 -2.87
C ARG A 433 2.98 -16.96 -1.75
N LYS A 434 2.73 -15.82 -1.13
CA LYS A 434 1.65 -15.63 -0.17
C LYS A 434 0.73 -14.52 -0.64
N GLU A 435 -0.54 -14.70 -0.42
CA GLU A 435 -1.57 -13.70 -0.72
C GLU A 435 -2.25 -13.29 0.57
N TYR A 436 -2.28 -11.98 0.80
CA TYR A 436 -2.92 -11.36 1.96
C TYR A 436 -4.08 -10.53 1.46
N GLN A 437 -5.27 -10.73 2.02
CA GLN A 437 -6.47 -9.99 1.64
C GLN A 437 -6.96 -9.17 2.83
N PHE A 438 -7.10 -7.87 2.61
CA PHE A 438 -7.54 -6.89 3.59
C PHE A 438 -8.95 -6.45 3.22
N PHE A 439 -9.92 -6.63 4.15
CA PHE A 439 -11.33 -6.33 3.94
C PHE A 439 -11.80 -5.11 4.75
N GLU A 440 -10.89 -4.39 5.40
CA GLU A 440 -11.21 -3.19 6.15
C GLU A 440 -11.71 -2.11 5.18
N ARG A 441 -12.93 -1.61 5.43
CA ARG A 441 -13.67 -0.77 4.49
C ARG A 441 -12.93 0.51 4.10
N ASN A 442 -12.43 1.26 5.09
CA ASN A 442 -11.75 2.53 4.83
C ASN A 442 -10.48 2.33 4.01
N LEU A 443 -9.75 1.21 4.26
CA LEU A 443 -8.58 0.82 3.49
C LEU A 443 -8.95 0.58 2.02
N VAL A 444 -10.00 -0.21 1.78
CA VAL A 444 -10.46 -0.55 0.43
C VAL A 444 -10.88 0.72 -0.32
N GLU A 445 -11.70 1.57 0.29
CA GLU A 445 -12.17 2.83 -0.30
C GLU A 445 -11.00 3.75 -0.68
N ARG A 446 -9.95 3.85 0.15
CA ARG A 446 -8.78 4.68 -0.11
C ARG A 446 -7.94 4.20 -1.27
N PHE A 447 -7.64 2.90 -1.29
CA PHE A 447 -6.91 2.31 -2.40
C PHE A 447 -7.70 2.41 -3.70
N THR A 448 -9.02 2.19 -3.66
CA THR A 448 -9.90 2.35 -4.83
C THR A 448 -9.86 3.79 -5.34
N SER A 449 -10.09 4.79 -4.49
CA SER A 449 -10.04 6.21 -4.86
C SER A 449 -8.67 6.59 -5.46
N PHE A 450 -7.58 6.19 -4.80
CA PHE A 450 -6.23 6.45 -5.28
C PHE A 450 -5.98 5.89 -6.69
N PHE A 451 -6.26 4.60 -6.90
CA PHE A 451 -6.04 3.98 -8.22
C PHE A 451 -7.00 4.50 -9.28
N GLN A 452 -8.21 4.88 -8.92
CA GLN A 452 -9.14 5.52 -9.82
C GLN A 452 -8.61 6.85 -10.31
N ASP A 453 -8.07 7.68 -9.42
CA ASP A 453 -7.49 8.97 -9.77
C ASP A 453 -6.16 8.82 -10.52
N MET A 454 -5.40 7.75 -10.28
CA MET A 454 -4.23 7.41 -11.09
C MET A 454 -4.58 7.20 -12.59
N THR A 455 -5.80 6.84 -12.92
CA THR A 455 -6.22 6.75 -14.34
C THR A 455 -6.32 8.11 -15.03
N THR A 456 -6.39 9.18 -14.24
CA THR A 456 -6.51 10.56 -14.74
C THR A 456 -5.20 11.36 -14.65
N GLU A 457 -4.19 10.98 -13.85
CA GLU A 457 -2.82 11.49 -13.60
C GLU A 457 -2.51 11.56 -12.09
N PRO A 458 -1.28 11.80 -11.61
CA PRO A 458 -0.05 12.35 -12.23
C PRO A 458 1.06 11.31 -12.51
N PHE A 459 0.79 10.02 -12.38
CA PHE A 459 1.82 8.97 -12.43
C PHE A 459 1.93 8.28 -13.80
N GLN A 460 1.13 8.71 -14.81
CA GLN A 460 1.09 8.10 -16.14
C GLN A 460 2.23 8.61 -17.02
N ALA A 461 2.82 7.70 -17.79
CA ALA A 461 3.56 8.03 -19.00
C ALA A 461 2.58 8.21 -20.18
N GLU A 462 3.00 8.92 -21.20
CA GLU A 462 2.17 9.17 -22.38
C GLU A 462 1.79 7.87 -23.08
N ARG A 463 0.59 7.82 -23.61
CA ARG A 463 0.00 6.64 -24.26
C ARG A 463 0.78 6.17 -25.49
N GLU A 464 1.33 7.12 -26.23
CA GLU A 464 2.20 6.84 -27.38
C GLU A 464 3.46 6.08 -26.97
N ARG A 465 4.03 6.46 -25.83
CA ARG A 465 5.17 5.77 -25.25
C ARG A 465 4.85 4.33 -24.88
N LEU A 466 3.66 4.06 -24.31
CA LEU A 466 3.22 2.70 -23.99
C LEU A 466 3.15 1.83 -25.26
N ASP A 467 2.54 2.32 -26.34
CA ASP A 467 2.45 1.57 -27.60
C ASP A 467 3.84 1.34 -28.21
N GLN A 468 4.72 2.34 -28.13
CA GLN A 468 6.10 2.22 -28.59
C GLN A 468 6.88 1.15 -27.80
N ILE A 469 6.75 1.15 -26.47
CA ILE A 469 7.41 0.16 -25.60
C ILE A 469 6.89 -1.26 -25.90
N LEU A 470 5.59 -1.41 -26.09
CA LEU A 470 5.01 -2.72 -26.42
C LEU A 470 5.45 -3.22 -27.79
N ARG A 471 5.59 -2.34 -28.81
CA ARG A 471 6.18 -2.70 -30.11
C ARG A 471 7.62 -3.16 -29.93
N GLN A 472 8.45 -2.36 -29.26
CA GLN A 472 9.82 -2.73 -28.98
C GLN A 472 9.93 -4.09 -28.26
N ALA A 473 9.07 -4.35 -27.27
CA ALA A 473 9.03 -5.61 -26.55
C ALA A 473 8.64 -6.80 -27.45
N ILE A 474 7.73 -6.59 -28.40
CA ILE A 474 7.32 -7.60 -29.39
C ILE A 474 8.48 -7.91 -30.34
N ASP A 475 9.15 -6.88 -30.88
CA ASP A 475 10.27 -7.02 -31.78
C ASP A 475 11.45 -7.76 -31.11
N MET A 476 11.69 -7.53 -29.81
CA MET A 476 12.72 -8.26 -29.04
C MET A 476 12.46 -9.77 -28.99
N CYS A 477 11.18 -10.20 -29.01
CA CYS A 477 10.85 -11.63 -29.00
C CYS A 477 11.06 -12.30 -30.38
N GLU A 478 11.23 -11.54 -31.46
CA GLU A 478 11.49 -12.06 -32.81
C GLU A 478 12.99 -12.29 -33.09
N THR A 479 13.85 -11.60 -32.34
CA THR A 479 15.30 -11.64 -32.53
C THR A 479 16.02 -12.69 -31.69
N GLU A 480 15.34 -13.33 -30.75
CA GLU A 480 15.84 -14.50 -29.98
C GLU A 480 15.35 -15.83 -30.63
#